data_046e475f0825ead781c5503a1306a9d8
#
_entry.id   046e475f0825ead781c5503a1306a9d8
#
_cell.length_a   1.000
_cell.length_b   1.000
_cell.length_c   1.000
_cell.angle_alpha   90.00
_cell.angle_beta   90.00
_cell.angle_gamma   90.00
#
_symmetry.space_group_name_H-M   'P 1'
#
loop_
_entity.id
_entity.type
_entity.pdbx_description
1 polymer ?
#
loop_
_entity_poly.entity_id
_entity_poly.type
_entity_poly.pdbx_seq_one_letter_code
_entity_poly.pdbx_strand_id
1 'polypeptide(L)'
;MKLLNENPNVTIELSAHCDYRGTPEYNKVLSQHRANAVVQYLIDAGIAPQRLTPVGYGKEKPKTIRKKLTERYKWLKEGDVLTEDFITKLDKDKQEICNQLNRRTEFVVQRTTYGLLDDKGNLKKQKKAPKQSEKDKEDVFDIVE
;
A
#
# COMPACT_ATOMS: atom_id res chain seq x y z
N MET A 1 11.36 -3.70 3.97
CA MET A 1 12.09 -4.21 5.17
C MET A 1 12.67 -3.08 6.00
N LYS A 2 13.41 -2.19 5.37
CA LYS A 2 14.06 -1.08 6.11
C LYS A 2 13.08 -0.24 6.92
N LEU A 3 11.94 0.13 6.34
CA LEU A 3 10.89 0.88 7.04
C LEU A 3 10.44 0.19 8.32
N LEU A 4 10.17 -1.10 8.25
CA LEU A 4 9.67 -1.87 9.40
C LEU A 4 10.74 -2.10 10.47
N ASN A 5 11.99 -2.31 10.05
CA ASN A 5 13.10 -2.49 10.98
C ASN A 5 13.43 -1.20 11.72
N GLU A 6 13.36 -0.07 11.05
CA GLU A 6 13.63 1.24 11.65
C GLU A 6 12.47 1.76 12.49
N ASN A 7 11.28 1.19 12.33
CA ASN A 7 10.05 1.62 13.00
C ASN A 7 9.35 0.42 13.67
N PRO A 8 9.92 -0.11 14.77
CA PRO A 8 9.41 -1.36 15.37
C PRO A 8 7.99 -1.25 15.95
N ASN A 9 7.48 -0.05 16.15
CA ASN A 9 6.14 0.17 16.69
C ASN A 9 5.07 0.37 15.60
N VAL A 10 5.44 0.27 14.34
CA VAL A 10 4.53 0.47 13.22
C VAL A 10 3.87 -0.85 12.84
N THR A 11 2.55 -0.82 12.68
CA THR A 11 1.80 -1.88 12.00
C THR A 11 1.34 -1.35 10.65
N ILE A 12 1.34 -2.23 9.66
CA ILE A 12 0.98 -1.85 8.30
C ILE A 12 -0.08 -2.77 7.72
N GLU A 13 -0.88 -2.20 6.84
CA GLU A 13 -1.67 -2.95 5.89
C GLU A 13 -0.85 -3.09 4.61
N LEU A 14 -0.67 -4.32 4.15
CA LEU A 14 -0.07 -4.59 2.86
C LEU A 14 -1.20 -4.73 1.86
N SER A 15 -1.37 -3.72 1.02
CA SER A 15 -2.47 -3.60 0.08
C SER A 15 -2.00 -3.99 -1.30
N ALA A 16 -2.62 -4.99 -1.92
CA ALA A 16 -2.33 -5.39 -3.28
C ALA A 16 -3.48 -5.02 -4.21
N HIS A 17 -3.13 -4.51 -5.38
CA HIS A 17 -4.09 -3.99 -6.35
C HIS A 17 -3.84 -4.58 -7.73
N CYS A 18 -4.93 -4.74 -8.49
CA CYS A 18 -4.90 -5.17 -9.88
C CYS A 18 -5.31 -4.01 -10.79
N ASP A 19 -5.07 -4.15 -12.11
CA ASP A 19 -5.66 -3.24 -13.08
C ASP A 19 -7.16 -3.58 -13.29
N TYR A 20 -7.84 -2.79 -14.13
CA TYR A 20 -9.29 -2.95 -14.30
C TYR A 20 -9.69 -4.21 -15.08
N ARG A 21 -8.76 -4.89 -15.75
CA ARG A 21 -9.06 -6.05 -16.60
C ARG A 21 -9.40 -7.27 -15.75
N GLY A 22 -10.35 -8.08 -16.23
CA GLY A 22 -10.81 -9.28 -15.56
C GLY A 22 -12.01 -9.03 -14.64
N THR A 23 -12.50 -10.11 -14.02
CA THR A 23 -13.65 -10.01 -13.12
C THR A 23 -13.24 -9.46 -11.75
N PRO A 24 -14.15 -8.76 -11.05
CA PRO A 24 -13.85 -8.28 -9.69
C PRO A 24 -13.48 -9.40 -8.74
N GLU A 25 -14.18 -10.54 -8.82
CA GLU A 25 -13.96 -11.69 -7.93
C GLU A 25 -12.59 -12.30 -8.15
N TYR A 26 -12.21 -12.53 -9.40
CA TYR A 26 -10.90 -13.08 -9.74
C TYR A 26 -9.77 -12.15 -9.28
N ASN A 27 -9.91 -10.87 -9.56
CA ASN A 27 -8.89 -9.88 -9.19
C ASN A 27 -8.74 -9.74 -7.68
N LYS A 28 -9.84 -9.87 -6.95
CA LYS A 28 -9.79 -9.83 -5.49
C LYS A 28 -9.01 -11.01 -4.92
N VAL A 29 -9.29 -12.20 -5.41
CA VAL A 29 -8.55 -13.42 -5.00
C VAL A 29 -7.09 -13.31 -5.37
N LEU A 30 -6.78 -12.91 -6.60
CA LEU A 30 -5.40 -12.77 -7.07
C LEU A 30 -4.62 -11.76 -6.23
N SER A 31 -5.20 -10.60 -5.98
CA SER A 31 -4.54 -9.57 -5.17
C SER A 31 -4.36 -10.02 -3.72
N GLN A 32 -5.32 -10.74 -3.15
CA GLN A 32 -5.18 -11.29 -1.80
C GLN A 32 -4.03 -12.28 -1.74
N HIS A 33 -3.88 -13.16 -2.74
CA HIS A 33 -2.74 -14.09 -2.80
C HIS A 33 -1.41 -13.34 -2.88
N ARG A 34 -1.34 -12.28 -3.66
CA ARG A 34 -0.13 -11.44 -3.75
C ARG A 34 0.21 -10.78 -2.42
N ALA A 35 -0.79 -10.22 -1.75
CA ALA A 35 -0.60 -9.62 -0.43
C ALA A 35 -0.11 -10.65 0.58
N ASN A 36 -0.71 -11.84 0.59
CA ASN A 36 -0.32 -12.93 1.48
C ASN A 36 1.13 -13.36 1.23
N ALA A 37 1.54 -13.44 -0.03
CA ALA A 37 2.91 -13.86 -0.38
C ALA A 37 3.95 -12.83 0.12
N VAL A 38 3.68 -11.55 -0.03
CA VAL A 38 4.59 -10.51 0.47
C VAL A 38 4.65 -10.50 1.99
N VAL A 39 3.50 -10.65 2.66
CA VAL A 39 3.46 -10.75 4.12
C VAL A 39 4.26 -11.97 4.59
N GLN A 40 4.11 -13.12 3.94
CA GLN A 40 4.87 -14.31 4.31
C GLN A 40 6.37 -14.10 4.14
N TYR A 41 6.79 -13.43 3.07
CA TYR A 41 8.19 -13.06 2.88
C TYR A 41 8.71 -12.21 4.03
N LEU A 42 7.93 -11.23 4.47
CA LEU A 42 8.32 -10.35 5.58
C LEU A 42 8.37 -11.10 6.92
N ILE A 43 7.43 -12.01 7.15
CA ILE A 43 7.43 -12.86 8.34
C ILE A 43 8.68 -13.73 8.36
N ASP A 44 9.01 -14.35 7.25
CA ASP A 44 10.21 -15.20 7.12
C ASP A 44 11.49 -14.40 7.33
N ALA A 45 11.45 -13.11 7.05
CA ALA A 45 12.57 -12.19 7.26
C ALA A 45 12.64 -11.62 8.69
N GLY A 46 11.73 -12.03 9.58
CA GLY A 46 11.78 -11.69 11.00
C GLY A 46 10.77 -10.66 11.47
N ILE A 47 9.85 -10.22 10.60
CA ILE A 47 8.81 -9.27 11.02
C ILE A 47 7.68 -10.04 11.71
N ALA A 48 7.24 -9.54 12.88
CA ALA A 48 6.16 -10.17 13.63
C ALA A 48 4.85 -10.17 12.83
N PRO A 49 4.15 -11.31 12.73
CA PRO A 49 2.89 -11.38 11.97
C PRO A 49 1.83 -10.37 12.43
N GLN A 50 1.80 -10.03 13.71
CA GLN A 50 0.84 -9.09 14.27
C GLN A 50 1.01 -7.67 13.75
N ARG A 51 2.14 -7.37 13.14
CA ARG A 51 2.43 -6.05 12.57
C ARG A 51 1.97 -5.93 11.11
N LEU A 52 1.50 -7.03 10.51
CA LEU A 52 1.24 -7.11 9.08
C LEU A 52 -0.19 -7.56 8.83
N THR A 53 -0.93 -6.82 8.01
CA THR A 53 -2.28 -7.18 7.58
C THR A 53 -2.32 -7.25 6.06
N PRO A 54 -2.45 -8.43 5.45
CA PRO A 54 -2.55 -8.54 3.99
C PRO A 54 -3.98 -8.27 3.53
N VAL A 55 -4.15 -7.36 2.57
CA VAL A 55 -5.47 -7.08 1.99
C VAL A 55 -5.36 -7.01 0.47
N GLY A 56 -6.19 -7.79 -0.22
CA GLY A 56 -6.34 -7.70 -1.66
C GLY A 56 -7.55 -6.86 -2.01
N TYR A 57 -7.33 -5.74 -2.69
CA TYR A 57 -8.40 -4.85 -3.12
C TYR A 57 -8.86 -5.13 -4.56
N GLY A 58 -8.15 -6.01 -5.28
CA GLY A 58 -8.48 -6.24 -6.67
C GLY A 58 -8.44 -4.95 -7.48
N LYS A 59 -9.49 -4.65 -8.21
CA LYS A 59 -9.61 -3.43 -8.99
C LYS A 59 -10.46 -2.35 -8.33
N GLU A 60 -10.81 -2.52 -7.06
CA GLU A 60 -11.73 -1.61 -6.35
C GLU A 60 -11.14 -0.23 -6.07
N LYS A 61 -9.81 -0.12 -5.99
CA LYS A 61 -9.12 1.12 -5.64
C LYS A 61 -8.11 1.51 -6.71
N PRO A 62 -8.56 2.16 -7.80
CA PRO A 62 -7.65 2.68 -8.80
C PRO A 62 -6.69 3.70 -8.20
N LYS A 63 -5.48 3.74 -8.75
CA LYS A 63 -4.45 4.66 -8.26
C LYS A 63 -4.85 6.11 -8.53
N THR A 64 -4.63 6.95 -7.53
CA THR A 64 -4.72 8.40 -7.67
C THR A 64 -3.33 8.98 -7.93
N ILE A 65 -3.22 9.82 -8.95
CA ILE A 65 -1.93 10.37 -9.36
C ILE A 65 -1.51 11.48 -8.40
N ARG A 66 -0.31 11.35 -7.86
CA ARG A 66 0.34 12.36 -7.03
C ARG A 66 1.36 13.14 -7.85
N LYS A 67 1.76 14.30 -7.34
CA LYS A 67 2.68 15.22 -8.01
C LYS A 67 3.93 14.54 -8.57
N LYS A 68 4.52 13.62 -7.84
CA LYS A 68 5.72 12.91 -8.26
C LYS A 68 5.55 12.20 -9.61
N LEU A 69 4.40 11.57 -9.85
CA LEU A 69 4.13 10.89 -11.11
C LEU A 69 3.85 11.87 -12.26
N THR A 70 3.39 13.08 -11.97
CA THR A 70 3.19 14.09 -13.03
C THR A 70 4.51 14.58 -13.60
N GLU A 71 5.59 14.49 -12.84
CA GLU A 71 6.92 14.83 -13.31
C GLU A 71 7.45 13.79 -14.29
N ARG A 72 7.13 12.52 -14.08
CA ARG A 72 7.53 11.40 -14.94
C ARG A 72 6.64 11.27 -16.17
N TYR A 73 5.33 11.42 -15.98
CA TYR A 73 4.33 11.30 -17.03
C TYR A 73 3.61 12.64 -17.19
N LYS A 74 4.07 13.46 -18.11
CA LYS A 74 3.58 14.85 -18.30
C LYS A 74 2.12 14.93 -18.72
N TRP A 75 1.57 13.86 -19.27
CA TRP A 75 0.17 13.80 -19.70
C TRP A 75 -0.78 13.45 -18.54
N LEU A 76 -0.24 13.10 -17.37
CA LEU A 76 -1.03 12.89 -16.16
C LEU A 76 -1.05 14.16 -15.31
N LYS A 77 -2.19 14.41 -14.67
CA LYS A 77 -2.37 15.55 -13.76
C LYS A 77 -2.53 15.05 -12.33
N GLU A 78 -2.06 15.83 -11.39
CA GLU A 78 -2.27 15.53 -9.97
C GLU A 78 -3.75 15.42 -9.67
N GLY A 79 -4.15 14.35 -9.00
CA GLY A 79 -5.55 14.05 -8.68
C GLY A 79 -6.27 13.17 -9.69
N ASP A 80 -5.66 12.89 -10.85
CA ASP A 80 -6.25 11.93 -11.79
C ASP A 80 -6.40 10.57 -11.12
N VAL A 81 -7.56 9.94 -11.30
CA VAL A 81 -7.83 8.60 -10.80
C VAL A 81 -7.88 7.65 -12.00
N LEU A 82 -7.06 6.61 -11.96
CA LEU A 82 -6.87 5.69 -13.10
C LEU A 82 -7.99 4.65 -13.17
N THR A 83 -9.22 5.12 -13.32
CA THR A 83 -10.40 4.28 -13.51
C THR A 83 -10.42 3.68 -14.92
N GLU A 84 -11.26 2.67 -15.14
CA GLU A 84 -11.48 2.11 -16.46
C GLU A 84 -11.90 3.19 -17.46
N ASP A 85 -12.83 4.06 -17.08
CA ASP A 85 -13.29 5.16 -17.95
C ASP A 85 -12.15 6.10 -18.32
N PHE A 86 -11.29 6.43 -17.40
CA PHE A 86 -10.12 7.27 -17.65
C PHE A 86 -9.15 6.61 -18.62
N ILE A 87 -8.85 5.33 -18.39
CA ILE A 87 -7.85 4.59 -19.16
C ILE A 87 -8.30 4.33 -20.58
N THR A 88 -9.54 3.93 -20.78
CA THR A 88 -10.04 3.52 -22.10
C THR A 88 -10.08 4.67 -23.12
N LYS A 89 -10.01 5.91 -22.67
CA LYS A 89 -9.96 7.10 -23.53
C LYS A 89 -8.54 7.42 -24.02
N LEU A 90 -7.54 6.72 -23.50
CA LEU A 90 -6.13 6.95 -23.86
C LEU A 90 -5.70 6.04 -25.01
N ASP A 91 -4.56 6.38 -25.62
CA ASP A 91 -3.95 5.46 -26.58
C ASP A 91 -3.40 4.21 -25.87
N LYS A 92 -3.05 3.18 -26.65
CA LYS A 92 -2.65 1.88 -26.09
C LYS A 92 -1.42 1.96 -25.19
N ASP A 93 -0.45 2.77 -25.55
CA ASP A 93 0.79 2.88 -24.76
C ASP A 93 0.51 3.51 -23.41
N LYS A 94 -0.31 4.56 -23.39
CA LYS A 94 -0.72 5.19 -22.12
C LYS A 94 -1.62 4.30 -21.30
N GLN A 95 -2.51 3.53 -21.94
CA GLN A 95 -3.33 2.54 -21.24
C GLN A 95 -2.46 1.53 -20.49
N GLU A 96 -1.43 1.00 -21.12
CA GLU A 96 -0.56 0.02 -20.48
C GLU A 96 0.20 0.65 -19.30
N ILE A 97 0.65 1.88 -19.44
CA ILE A 97 1.30 2.60 -18.33
C ILE A 97 0.32 2.72 -17.15
N CYS A 98 -0.92 3.12 -17.39
CA CYS A 98 -1.93 3.21 -16.35
C CYS A 98 -2.21 1.85 -15.70
N ASN A 99 -2.30 0.80 -16.51
CA ASN A 99 -2.52 -0.55 -15.99
C ASN A 99 -1.37 -1.00 -15.11
N GLN A 100 -0.14 -0.71 -15.50
CA GLN A 100 1.03 -1.01 -14.67
C GLN A 100 1.01 -0.24 -13.35
N LEU A 101 0.61 1.02 -13.37
CA LEU A 101 0.50 1.83 -12.16
C LEU A 101 -0.59 1.30 -11.21
N ASN A 102 -1.66 0.75 -11.77
CA ASN A 102 -2.72 0.13 -10.96
C ASN A 102 -2.29 -1.21 -10.35
N ARG A 103 -1.46 -1.98 -11.05
CA ARG A 103 -0.92 -3.25 -10.52
C ARG A 103 0.21 -2.95 -9.55
N ARG A 104 -0.15 -2.74 -8.30
CA ARG A 104 0.80 -2.28 -7.28
C ARG A 104 0.55 -2.94 -5.94
N THR A 105 1.57 -2.93 -5.13
CA THR A 105 1.49 -3.27 -3.71
C THR A 105 1.90 -2.04 -2.90
N GLU A 106 1.12 -1.71 -1.89
CA GLU A 106 1.34 -0.52 -1.07
C GLU A 106 1.45 -0.89 0.40
N PHE A 107 2.30 -0.19 1.13
CA PHE A 107 2.34 -0.23 2.58
C PHE A 107 1.55 0.95 3.12
N VAL A 108 0.50 0.66 3.88
CA VAL A 108 -0.31 1.68 4.53
C VAL A 108 -0.11 1.57 6.03
N VAL A 109 0.42 2.61 6.65
CA VAL A 109 0.64 2.61 8.10
C VAL A 109 -0.70 2.65 8.81
N GLN A 110 -0.97 1.63 9.64
CA GLN A 110 -2.20 1.53 10.39
C GLN A 110 -2.07 2.08 11.80
N ARG A 111 -0.99 1.69 12.48
CA ARG A 111 -0.75 2.08 13.87
C ARG A 111 0.72 2.35 14.08
N THR A 112 1.00 3.24 15.01
CA THR A 112 2.37 3.60 15.38
C THR A 112 2.68 3.24 16.85
N THR A 113 1.79 2.49 17.48
CA THR A 113 1.83 2.18 18.91
C THR A 113 2.01 0.69 19.21
N TYR A 114 2.36 -0.12 18.20
CA TYR A 114 2.58 -1.55 18.41
C TYR A 114 3.65 -1.78 19.48
N GLY A 115 3.35 -2.65 20.45
CA GLY A 115 4.27 -2.94 21.54
C GLY A 115 4.37 -1.85 22.60
N LEU A 116 3.66 -0.73 22.44
CA LEU A 116 3.67 0.36 23.43
C LEU A 116 2.50 0.28 24.42
N LEU A 117 1.53 -0.62 24.18
CA LEU A 117 0.40 -0.81 25.07
C LEU A 117 0.66 -1.94 26.03
N ASP A 118 0.23 -1.77 27.28
CA ASP A 118 0.26 -2.83 28.28
C ASP A 118 -0.98 -3.73 28.14
N ASP A 119 -1.10 -4.76 29.00
CA ASP A 119 -2.20 -5.73 28.97
C ASP A 119 -3.57 -5.08 29.20
N LYS A 120 -3.60 -3.87 29.77
CA LYS A 120 -4.83 -3.12 30.03
C LYS A 120 -5.16 -2.13 28.91
N GLY A 121 -4.37 -2.10 27.84
CA GLY A 121 -4.54 -1.17 26.74
C GLY A 121 -3.99 0.23 26.97
N ASN A 122 -3.24 0.44 28.06
CA ASN A 122 -2.62 1.73 28.37
C ASN A 122 -1.22 1.79 27.78
N LEU A 123 -0.79 3.00 27.45
CA LEU A 123 0.58 3.19 26.96
C LEU A 123 1.59 2.81 28.05
N LYS A 124 2.53 1.96 27.70
CA LYS A 124 3.66 1.64 28.57
C LYS A 124 4.53 2.88 28.76
N LYS A 125 5.11 3.01 29.96
CA LYS A 125 6.14 4.02 30.16
C LYS A 125 7.31 3.71 29.26
N GLN A 126 7.58 4.60 28.33
CA GLN A 126 8.67 4.43 27.40
C GLN A 126 9.46 5.71 27.27
N LYS A 127 10.72 5.57 26.85
CA LYS A 127 11.48 6.69 26.34
C LYS A 127 10.71 7.29 25.17
N LYS A 128 10.75 8.63 25.11
CA LYS A 128 10.04 9.41 24.09
C LYS A 128 10.24 8.78 22.70
N ALA A 129 9.19 8.16 22.17
CA ALA A 129 9.19 7.68 20.81
C ALA A 129 9.24 8.87 19.84
N PRO A 130 9.90 8.73 18.67
CA PRO A 130 9.84 9.78 17.66
C PRO A 130 8.36 10.07 17.33
N LYS A 131 8.00 11.34 17.38
CA LYS A 131 6.66 11.74 16.96
C LYS A 131 6.50 11.44 15.49
N GLN A 132 5.60 10.54 15.17
CA GLN A 132 5.13 10.44 13.81
C GLN A 132 4.02 11.46 13.62
N SER A 133 4.18 12.31 12.63
CA SER A 133 3.14 13.27 12.27
C SER A 133 1.93 12.54 11.68
N GLU A 134 0.76 13.17 11.69
CA GLU A 134 -0.42 12.61 11.03
C GLU A 134 -0.18 12.38 9.54
N LYS A 135 0.71 13.14 8.94
CA LYS A 135 1.12 12.96 7.55
C LYS A 135 1.69 11.56 7.30
N ASP A 136 2.41 10.99 8.28
CA ASP A 136 2.98 9.65 8.14
C ASP A 136 1.91 8.57 8.09
N LYS A 137 0.72 8.80 8.68
CA LYS A 137 -0.40 7.87 8.63
C LYS A 137 -1.03 7.77 7.26
N GLU A 138 -0.87 8.80 6.44
CA GLU A 138 -1.40 8.86 5.08
C GLU A 138 -0.35 8.45 4.04
N ASP A 139 0.89 8.28 4.49
CA ASP A 139 1.96 7.91 3.58
C ASP A 139 1.77 6.48 3.09
N VAL A 140 1.75 6.34 1.79
CA VAL A 140 1.68 5.06 1.11
C VAL A 140 3.00 4.85 0.39
N PHE A 141 3.63 3.72 0.67
CA PHE A 141 4.90 3.39 0.05
C PHE A 141 4.68 2.31 -1.01
N ASP A 142 4.86 2.68 -2.27
CA ASP A 142 4.73 1.74 -3.37
C ASP A 142 5.91 0.78 -3.36
N ILE A 143 5.62 -0.52 -3.48
CA ILE A 143 6.64 -1.53 -3.70
C ILE A 143 6.72 -1.76 -5.20
N VAL A 144 7.91 -1.54 -5.76
CA VAL A 144 8.17 -1.82 -7.17
C VAL A 144 8.54 -3.29 -7.27
N GLU A 145 7.76 -4.02 -8.03
CA GLU A 145 8.07 -5.42 -8.34
C GLU A 145 9.14 -5.51 -9.42
#